data_dbbc37dc3dc3127354041bf0dc3ec660
#
_entry.id   dbbc37dc3dc3127354041bf0dc3ec660
#
_cell.length_a   1.000
_cell.length_b   1.000
_cell.length_c   1.000
_cell.angle_alpha   90.00
_cell.angle_beta   90.00
_cell.angle_gamma   90.00
#
_symmetry.space_group_name_H-M   'P 1'
#
loop_
_entity.id
_entity.type
_entity.pdbx_description
1 polymer ?
#
loop_
_entity_poly.entity_id
_entity_poly.type
_entity_poly.pdbx_seq_one_letter_code
_entity_poly.pdbx_strand_id
1 'polypeptide(L)'
;MRIVTRNYILPDGRTSDWDLLNGKRTVAVLAFTSDLKVVLARHYRPGPDLVLDEMPGGAVEQGERPAEAAIRELLEETGYVGDVEVLGSTWLSAAATTQRFVAIARNCYRVGAPKPTGDEFCAPVLADLQDFRQQLREGALNDVDLGYLALDLVDLL
;
A
#
# COMPACT_ATOMS: atom_id res chain seq x y z
N MET A 1 -14.24 2.69 -5.80
CA MET A 1 -14.48 1.23 -5.74
C MET A 1 -15.95 0.97 -5.95
N ARG A 2 -16.35 -0.06 -6.72
CA ARG A 2 -17.75 -0.42 -6.99
C ARG A 2 -17.91 -1.93 -7.16
N ILE A 3 -19.12 -2.47 -6.92
CA ILE A 3 -19.44 -3.85 -7.24
C ILE A 3 -19.86 -3.91 -8.71
N VAL A 4 -19.38 -4.92 -9.43
CA VAL A 4 -19.74 -5.24 -10.81
C VAL A 4 -20.05 -6.74 -10.92
N THR A 5 -21.15 -7.08 -11.59
CA THR A 5 -21.47 -8.48 -11.89
C THR A 5 -20.85 -8.88 -13.21
N ARG A 6 -20.17 -10.03 -13.26
CA ARG A 6 -19.63 -10.64 -14.49
C ARG A 6 -20.16 -12.05 -14.66
N ASN A 7 -20.57 -12.36 -15.89
CA ASN A 7 -20.97 -13.70 -16.27
C ASN A 7 -19.75 -14.51 -16.74
N TYR A 8 -19.62 -15.73 -16.25
CA TYR A 8 -18.54 -16.66 -16.59
C TYR A 8 -19.12 -17.98 -17.11
N ILE A 9 -18.42 -18.60 -18.05
CA ILE A 9 -18.67 -19.97 -18.47
C ILE A 9 -17.79 -20.88 -17.62
N LEU A 10 -18.41 -21.78 -16.89
CA LEU A 10 -17.73 -22.76 -16.04
C LEU A 10 -17.15 -23.90 -16.88
N PRO A 11 -16.18 -24.70 -16.34
CA PRO A 11 -15.58 -25.83 -17.06
C PRO A 11 -16.57 -26.91 -17.51
N ASP A 12 -17.73 -27.00 -16.85
CA ASP A 12 -18.84 -27.93 -17.22
C ASP A 12 -19.83 -27.34 -18.22
N GLY A 13 -19.57 -26.14 -18.75
CA GLY A 13 -20.40 -25.43 -19.72
C GLY A 13 -21.55 -24.63 -19.15
N ARG A 14 -21.82 -24.69 -17.84
CA ARG A 14 -22.83 -23.81 -17.20
C ARG A 14 -22.34 -22.38 -17.14
N THR A 15 -23.26 -21.43 -17.08
CA THR A 15 -22.95 -20.03 -16.80
C THR A 15 -23.17 -19.71 -15.33
N SER A 16 -22.36 -18.79 -14.79
CA SER A 16 -22.50 -18.29 -13.42
C SER A 16 -22.19 -16.80 -13.36
N ASP A 17 -23.00 -16.06 -12.62
CA ASP A 17 -22.76 -14.64 -12.34
C ASP A 17 -21.97 -14.50 -11.05
N TRP A 18 -20.96 -13.63 -11.11
CA TRP A 18 -20.11 -13.34 -9.95
C TRP A 18 -20.08 -11.85 -9.69
N ASP A 19 -20.38 -11.46 -8.46
CA ASP A 19 -20.22 -10.09 -8.00
C ASP A 19 -18.77 -9.85 -7.57
N LEU A 20 -18.13 -8.91 -8.24
CA LEU A 20 -16.73 -8.58 -8.05
C LEU A 20 -16.57 -7.16 -7.52
N LEU A 21 -15.66 -7.00 -6.57
CA LEU A 21 -15.21 -5.68 -6.12
C LEU A 21 -14.25 -5.10 -7.15
N ASN A 22 -14.71 -4.11 -7.91
CA ASN A 22 -13.93 -3.47 -8.98
C ASN A 22 -13.30 -2.18 -8.47
N GLY A 23 -11.97 -2.11 -8.48
CA GLY A 23 -11.19 -0.97 -8.01
C GLY A 23 -9.96 -0.68 -8.88
N LYS A 24 -9.32 0.44 -8.59
CA LYS A 24 -8.02 0.81 -9.19
C LYS A 24 -6.92 -0.12 -8.66
N ARG A 25 -5.84 -0.26 -9.41
CA ARG A 25 -4.58 -0.81 -8.89
C ARG A 25 -4.07 0.09 -7.77
N THR A 26 -3.36 -0.47 -6.78
CA THR A 26 -2.79 0.28 -5.66
C THR A 26 -1.32 -0.09 -5.46
N VAL A 27 -0.59 0.74 -4.74
CA VAL A 27 0.78 0.47 -4.30
C VAL A 27 0.92 0.82 -2.82
N ALA A 28 1.71 0.01 -2.09
CA ALA A 28 2.18 0.32 -0.75
C ALA A 28 3.72 0.31 -0.76
N VAL A 29 4.34 1.19 0.03
CA VAL A 29 5.80 1.42 0.02
C VAL A 29 6.39 1.12 1.39
N LEU A 30 7.21 0.09 1.50
CA LEU A 30 8.08 -0.11 2.65
C LEU A 30 9.29 0.81 2.52
N ALA A 31 9.31 1.91 3.26
CA ALA A 31 10.30 2.97 3.11
C ALA A 31 11.27 3.00 4.30
N PHE A 32 12.57 3.04 4.02
CA PHE A 32 13.63 3.09 5.02
C PHE A 32 14.50 4.33 4.87
N THR A 33 14.75 5.00 5.98
CA THR A 33 15.82 6.01 6.08
C THR A 33 17.20 5.35 6.03
N SER A 34 18.26 6.14 5.88
CA SER A 34 19.65 5.63 5.89
C SER A 34 20.08 5.00 7.22
N ASP A 35 19.43 5.37 8.33
CA ASP A 35 19.60 4.79 9.66
C ASP A 35 18.57 3.68 9.97
N LEU A 36 17.94 3.12 8.92
CA LEU A 36 17.04 1.98 8.96
C LEU A 36 15.75 2.17 9.79
N LYS A 37 15.28 3.41 9.96
CA LYS A 37 13.94 3.66 10.45
C LYS A 37 12.92 3.44 9.34
N VAL A 38 11.77 2.86 9.67
CA VAL A 38 10.64 2.71 8.75
C VAL A 38 9.87 4.02 8.71
N VAL A 39 9.66 4.56 7.51
CA VAL A 39 8.84 5.76 7.29
C VAL A 39 7.40 5.32 7.08
N LEU A 40 6.52 5.72 7.98
CA LEU A 40 5.09 5.45 7.95
C LEU A 40 4.31 6.75 7.77
N ALA A 41 3.08 6.63 7.30
CA ALA A 41 2.11 7.71 7.22
C ALA A 41 0.99 7.46 8.22
N ARG A 42 0.77 8.41 9.12
CA ARG A 42 -0.35 8.38 10.07
C ARG A 42 -1.60 8.92 9.41
N HIS A 43 -2.64 8.09 9.32
CA HIS A 43 -3.92 8.42 8.70
C HIS A 43 -5.10 8.11 9.63
N TYR A 44 -6.16 8.91 9.54
CA TYR A 44 -7.48 8.45 9.96
C TYR A 44 -8.12 7.61 8.86
N ARG A 45 -8.54 6.40 9.19
CA ARG A 45 -9.22 5.48 8.27
C ARG A 45 -10.70 5.33 8.66
N PRO A 46 -11.62 5.88 7.85
CA PRO A 46 -13.05 5.88 8.20
C PRO A 46 -13.68 4.47 8.22
N GLY A 47 -13.12 3.51 7.50
CA GLY A 47 -13.63 2.14 7.52
C GLY A 47 -13.56 1.48 8.90
N PRO A 48 -12.37 1.35 9.50
CA PRO A 48 -12.21 0.85 10.87
C PRO A 48 -12.52 1.90 11.96
N ASP A 49 -12.70 3.18 11.61
CA ASP A 49 -12.85 4.33 12.54
C ASP A 49 -11.64 4.49 13.48
N LEU A 50 -10.45 4.40 12.91
CA LEU A 50 -9.17 4.44 13.64
C LEU A 50 -8.15 5.37 12.99
N VAL A 51 -7.22 5.86 13.80
CA VAL A 51 -5.95 6.44 13.33
C VAL A 51 -4.91 5.34 13.28
N LEU A 52 -4.35 5.09 12.10
CA LEU A 52 -3.37 4.03 11.86
C LEU A 52 -2.06 4.62 11.33
N ASP A 53 -0.95 3.99 11.70
CA ASP A 53 0.38 4.25 11.13
C ASP A 53 0.62 3.18 10.06
N GLU A 54 0.65 3.59 8.79
CA GLU A 54 0.61 2.68 7.65
C GLU A 54 1.81 2.89 6.72
N MET A 55 2.11 1.89 5.90
CA MET A 55 3.02 2.11 4.78
C MET A 55 2.41 3.18 3.86
N PRO A 56 3.19 4.20 3.43
CA PRO A 56 2.72 5.16 2.44
C PRO A 56 2.23 4.44 1.19
N GLY A 57 1.10 4.90 0.64
CA GLY A 57 0.56 4.23 -0.54
C GLY A 57 -0.84 4.66 -0.92
N GLY A 58 -1.20 4.33 -2.16
CA GLY A 58 -2.49 4.72 -2.70
C GLY A 58 -2.76 4.16 -4.08
N ALA A 59 -3.64 4.85 -4.82
CA ALA A 59 -4.05 4.41 -6.14
C ALA A 59 -2.98 4.67 -7.21
N VAL A 60 -2.74 3.68 -8.06
CA VAL A 60 -2.00 3.87 -9.32
C VAL A 60 -2.95 4.54 -10.31
N GLU A 61 -2.64 5.75 -10.73
CA GLU A 61 -3.47 6.55 -11.62
C GLU A 61 -3.45 6.02 -13.06
N GLN A 62 -4.38 6.50 -13.89
CA GLN A 62 -4.45 6.06 -15.28
C GLN A 62 -3.21 6.50 -16.06
N GLY A 63 -2.50 5.53 -16.64
CA GLY A 63 -1.25 5.77 -17.39
C GLY A 63 0.00 5.81 -16.50
N GLU A 64 -0.15 5.84 -15.19
CA GLU A 64 0.96 5.82 -14.24
C GLU A 64 1.53 4.40 -14.07
N ARG A 65 2.85 4.29 -13.94
CA ARG A 65 3.50 3.04 -13.55
C ARG A 65 3.49 2.89 -12.03
N PRO A 66 3.45 1.66 -11.50
CA PRO A 66 3.46 1.44 -10.03
C PRO A 66 4.64 2.11 -9.30
N ALA A 67 5.81 2.18 -9.93
CA ALA A 67 6.97 2.87 -9.35
C ALA A 67 6.77 4.40 -9.26
N GLU A 68 6.11 4.99 -10.25
CA GLU A 68 5.80 6.43 -10.24
C GLU A 68 4.77 6.75 -9.15
N ALA A 69 3.73 5.90 -9.02
CA ALA A 69 2.76 6.00 -7.94
C ALA A 69 3.44 5.88 -6.57
N ALA A 70 4.35 4.92 -6.39
CA ALA A 70 5.09 4.73 -5.14
C ALA A 70 5.91 5.97 -4.75
N ILE A 71 6.60 6.59 -5.71
CA ILE A 71 7.37 7.83 -5.49
C ILE A 71 6.43 8.98 -5.10
N ARG A 72 5.32 9.13 -5.81
CA ARG A 72 4.34 10.18 -5.56
C ARG A 72 3.69 10.04 -4.19
N GLU A 73 3.17 8.85 -3.86
CA GLU A 73 2.49 8.60 -2.58
C GLU A 73 3.45 8.77 -1.38
N LEU A 74 4.69 8.26 -1.47
CA LEU A 74 5.70 8.46 -0.44
C LEU A 74 5.92 9.96 -0.17
N LEU A 75 6.05 10.77 -1.23
CA LEU A 75 6.25 12.21 -1.10
C LEU A 75 4.99 12.91 -0.55
N GLU A 76 3.81 12.62 -1.11
CA GLU A 76 2.56 13.30 -0.77
C GLU A 76 2.16 13.04 0.69
N GLU A 77 2.26 11.80 1.15
CA GLU A 77 1.81 11.39 2.48
C GLU A 77 2.83 11.65 3.59
N THR A 78 4.13 11.61 3.27
CA THR A 78 5.17 11.70 4.30
C THR A 78 6.12 12.89 4.15
N GLY A 79 6.22 13.46 2.96
CA GLY A 79 7.25 14.45 2.63
C GLY A 79 8.65 13.87 2.47
N TYR A 80 8.78 12.54 2.34
CA TYR A 80 10.03 11.83 2.10
C TYR A 80 10.19 11.46 0.63
N VAL A 81 11.44 11.35 0.19
CA VAL A 81 11.87 10.80 -1.09
C VAL A 81 12.99 9.79 -0.87
N GLY A 82 13.18 8.86 -1.81
CA GLY A 82 14.22 7.83 -1.73
C GLY A 82 14.36 7.05 -3.03
N ASP A 83 15.20 6.01 -3.02
CA ASP A 83 15.43 5.11 -4.15
C ASP A 83 14.33 4.05 -4.18
N VAL A 84 13.37 4.17 -5.09
CA VAL A 84 12.16 3.33 -5.14
C VAL A 84 12.29 2.19 -6.16
N GLU A 85 11.95 0.99 -5.73
CA GLU A 85 11.90 -0.23 -6.53
C GLU A 85 10.59 -0.99 -6.26
N VAL A 86 9.90 -1.45 -7.31
CA VAL A 86 8.72 -2.32 -7.17
C VAL A 86 9.19 -3.76 -7.03
N LEU A 87 8.84 -4.40 -5.91
CA LEU A 87 9.28 -5.74 -5.57
C LEU A 87 8.35 -6.83 -6.12
N GLY A 88 7.03 -6.56 -6.16
CA GLY A 88 6.05 -7.55 -6.55
C GLY A 88 4.62 -7.05 -6.50
N SER A 89 3.68 -7.97 -6.65
CA SER A 89 2.25 -7.66 -6.55
C SER A 89 1.44 -8.85 -6.08
N THR A 90 0.27 -8.56 -5.50
CA THR A 90 -0.75 -9.53 -5.10
C THR A 90 -2.14 -9.02 -5.49
N TRP A 91 -3.17 -9.79 -5.20
CA TRP A 91 -4.57 -9.42 -5.41
C TRP A 91 -5.22 -9.06 -4.07
N LEU A 92 -6.13 -8.09 -4.08
CA LEU A 92 -6.85 -7.68 -2.87
C LEU A 92 -7.65 -8.84 -2.27
N SER A 93 -8.34 -9.60 -3.10
CA SER A 93 -9.06 -10.82 -2.72
C SER A 93 -9.44 -11.63 -3.96
N ALA A 94 -9.92 -12.87 -3.75
CA ALA A 94 -10.42 -13.72 -4.85
C ALA A 94 -11.59 -13.10 -5.61
N ALA A 95 -12.38 -12.24 -4.98
CA ALA A 95 -13.53 -11.55 -5.58
C ALA A 95 -13.23 -10.08 -5.91
N ALA A 96 -11.98 -9.68 -6.03
CA ALA A 96 -11.59 -8.32 -6.39
C ALA A 96 -10.79 -8.26 -7.69
N THR A 97 -10.96 -7.18 -8.46
CA THR A 97 -10.16 -6.91 -9.66
C THR A 97 -8.92 -6.05 -9.35
N THR A 98 -8.78 -5.62 -8.10
CA THR A 98 -7.69 -4.77 -7.66
C THR A 98 -6.40 -5.56 -7.49
N GLN A 99 -5.40 -5.25 -8.32
CA GLN A 99 -4.02 -5.68 -8.13
C GLN A 99 -3.32 -4.68 -7.22
N ARG A 100 -2.60 -5.18 -6.21
CA ARG A 100 -1.86 -4.38 -5.24
C ARG A 100 -0.37 -4.62 -5.41
N PHE A 101 0.38 -3.54 -5.63
CA PHE A 101 1.83 -3.59 -5.76
C PHE A 101 2.49 -3.29 -4.42
N VAL A 102 3.63 -3.91 -4.19
CA VAL A 102 4.52 -3.59 -3.09
C VAL A 102 5.83 -3.04 -3.64
N ALA A 103 6.27 -1.93 -3.08
CA ALA A 103 7.54 -1.29 -3.40
C ALA A 103 8.39 -1.14 -2.14
N ILE A 104 9.70 -1.05 -2.34
CA ILE A 104 10.63 -0.60 -1.31
C ILE A 104 11.20 0.76 -1.70
N ALA A 105 11.40 1.63 -0.71
CA ALA A 105 12.17 2.87 -0.85
C ALA A 105 13.35 2.84 0.12
N ARG A 106 14.55 3.06 -0.39
CA ARG A 106 15.78 3.08 0.42
C ARG A 106 16.37 4.48 0.48
N ASN A 107 17.24 4.72 1.46
CA ASN A 107 17.92 6.00 1.64
C ASN A 107 16.94 7.18 1.74
N CYS A 108 15.78 6.95 2.34
CA CYS A 108 14.76 7.98 2.41
C CYS A 108 15.19 9.15 3.30
N TYR A 109 14.94 10.37 2.80
CA TYR A 109 15.16 11.60 3.54
C TYR A 109 14.00 12.57 3.32
N ARG A 110 13.76 13.43 4.29
CA ARG A 110 12.66 14.37 4.27
C ARG A 110 13.02 15.61 3.45
N VAL A 111 12.15 15.99 2.51
CA VAL A 111 12.31 17.19 1.66
C VAL A 111 11.27 18.27 1.95
N GLY A 112 10.22 17.94 2.70
CA GLY A 112 9.16 18.92 3.01
C GLY A 112 8.11 18.40 3.99
N ALA A 113 7.03 19.14 4.09
CA ALA A 113 5.82 18.68 4.77
C ALA A 113 5.00 17.78 3.83
N PRO A 114 4.19 16.84 4.38
CA PRO A 114 3.19 16.11 3.61
C PRO A 114 2.27 17.06 2.85
N LYS A 115 1.84 16.64 1.67
CA LYS A 115 0.87 17.38 0.83
C LYS A 115 -0.14 16.38 0.26
N PRO A 116 -0.94 15.73 1.13
CA PRO A 116 -1.95 14.79 0.69
C PRO A 116 -2.98 15.48 -0.20
N THR A 117 -3.61 14.72 -1.09
CA THR A 117 -4.65 15.22 -1.98
C THR A 117 -6.04 15.05 -1.36
N GLY A 118 -6.98 15.92 -1.72
CA GLY A 118 -8.37 15.84 -1.25
C GLY A 118 -8.53 16.15 0.24
N ASP A 119 -9.35 15.35 0.92
CA ASP A 119 -9.69 15.49 2.35
C ASP A 119 -8.82 14.64 3.26
N GLU A 120 -7.67 14.16 2.77
CA GLU A 120 -6.76 13.32 3.54
C GLU A 120 -5.85 14.15 4.45
N PHE A 121 -5.66 13.66 5.67
CA PHE A 121 -4.73 14.23 6.65
C PHE A 121 -3.66 13.17 6.97
N CYS A 122 -2.42 13.48 6.60
CA CYS A 122 -1.29 12.60 6.81
C CYS A 122 -0.21 13.27 7.65
N ALA A 123 0.43 12.48 8.51
CA ALA A 123 1.61 12.90 9.24
C ALA A 123 2.68 11.80 9.17
N PRO A 124 3.95 12.13 8.85
CA PRO A 124 5.01 11.13 8.85
C PRO A 124 5.33 10.66 10.26
N VAL A 125 5.53 9.35 10.39
CA VAL A 125 5.97 8.69 11.61
C VAL A 125 7.23 7.88 11.29
N LEU A 126 8.22 7.91 12.16
CA LEU A 126 9.40 7.04 12.08
C LEU A 126 9.29 5.95 13.14
N ALA A 127 9.34 4.70 12.73
CA ALA A 127 9.31 3.54 13.60
C ALA A 127 10.60 2.73 13.49
N ASP A 128 10.96 2.02 14.55
CA ASP A 128 11.98 0.98 14.46
C ASP A 128 11.45 -0.22 13.68
N LEU A 129 12.32 -0.95 13.00
CA LEU A 129 11.92 -2.14 12.25
C LEU A 129 11.22 -3.18 13.15
N GLN A 130 11.63 -3.29 14.42
CA GLN A 130 11.00 -4.21 15.37
C GLN A 130 9.58 -3.76 15.75
N ASP A 131 9.37 -2.45 15.91
CA ASP A 131 8.05 -1.89 16.19
C ASP A 131 7.11 -2.09 14.99
N PHE A 132 7.61 -1.87 13.76
CA PHE A 132 6.85 -2.15 12.54
C PHE A 132 6.48 -3.64 12.43
N ARG A 133 7.42 -4.56 12.71
CA ARG A 133 7.13 -6.00 12.76
C ARG A 133 6.08 -6.36 13.81
N GLN A 134 6.13 -5.72 14.97
CA GLN A 134 5.12 -5.92 16.01
C GLN A 134 3.75 -5.42 15.56
N GLN A 135 3.69 -4.27 14.92
CA GLN A 135 2.49 -3.69 14.34
C GLN A 135 1.85 -4.63 13.29
N LEU A 136 2.68 -5.26 12.42
CA LEU A 136 2.21 -6.29 11.48
C LEU A 136 1.59 -7.50 12.18
N ARG A 137 2.21 -7.99 13.27
CA ARG A 137 1.69 -9.14 14.06
C ARG A 137 0.37 -8.83 14.74
N GLU A 138 0.18 -7.60 15.16
CA GLU A 138 -1.04 -7.11 15.81
C GLU A 138 -2.15 -6.77 14.81
N GLY A 139 -1.84 -6.69 13.52
CA GLY A 139 -2.81 -6.28 12.49
C GLY A 139 -3.19 -4.80 12.60
N ALA A 140 -2.30 -3.97 13.13
CA ALA A 140 -2.55 -2.56 13.42
C ALA A 140 -2.32 -1.62 12.22
N LEU A 141 -2.47 -2.12 11.00
CA LEU A 141 -2.45 -1.37 9.73
C LEU A 141 -3.25 -2.11 8.65
N ASN A 142 -3.60 -1.42 7.55
CA ASN A 142 -4.45 -2.01 6.51
C ASN A 142 -3.74 -3.08 5.65
N ASP A 143 -2.51 -2.83 5.25
CA ASP A 143 -1.77 -3.65 4.27
C ASP A 143 -0.79 -4.63 4.94
N VAL A 144 -1.25 -5.35 5.98
CA VAL A 144 -0.43 -6.32 6.74
C VAL A 144 0.24 -7.35 5.84
N ASP A 145 -0.49 -7.91 4.88
CA ASP A 145 0.02 -8.89 3.93
C ASP A 145 1.10 -8.31 3.00
N LEU A 146 0.95 -7.06 2.55
CA LEU A 146 1.99 -6.38 1.76
C LEU A 146 3.21 -6.04 2.62
N GLY A 147 3.02 -5.70 3.90
CA GLY A 147 4.11 -5.48 4.84
C GLY A 147 4.95 -6.74 5.04
N TYR A 148 4.32 -7.89 5.26
CA TYR A 148 5.02 -9.18 5.35
C TYR A 148 5.70 -9.54 4.04
N LEU A 149 5.02 -9.39 2.90
CA LEU A 149 5.60 -9.66 1.59
C LEU A 149 6.82 -8.78 1.31
N ALA A 150 6.75 -7.49 1.67
CA ALA A 150 7.88 -6.59 1.49
C ALA A 150 9.10 -7.01 2.33
N LEU A 151 8.89 -7.34 3.60
CA LEU A 151 9.97 -7.78 4.50
C LEU A 151 10.60 -9.09 4.05
N ASP A 152 9.80 -10.05 3.58
CA ASP A 152 10.28 -11.33 3.05
C ASP A 152 11.15 -11.11 1.80
N LEU A 153 10.68 -10.32 0.84
CA LEU A 153 11.38 -10.04 -0.43
C LEU A 153 12.71 -9.27 -0.26
N VAL A 154 12.95 -8.68 0.90
CA VAL A 154 14.21 -7.96 1.21
C VAL A 154 15.00 -8.60 2.35
N ASP A 155 14.69 -9.85 2.70
CA ASP A 155 15.37 -10.64 3.75
C ASP A 155 15.35 -9.97 5.14
N LEU A 156 14.26 -9.28 5.47
CA LEU A 156 14.06 -8.58 6.76
C LEU A 156 12.88 -9.15 7.59
N LEU A 157 12.36 -10.30 7.26
CA LEU A 157 11.25 -10.93 7.98
C LEU A 157 11.67 -11.48 9.36
#